data_2e201752f974fc347e4625da47906765
#
_entry.id   2e201752f974fc347e4625da47906765
#
_cell.length_a   1.000
_cell.length_b   1.000
_cell.length_c   1.000
_cell.angle_alpha   90.00
_cell.angle_beta   90.00
_cell.angle_gamma   90.00
#
_symmetry.space_group_name_H-M   'P 1'
#
loop_
_entity.id
_entity.type
_entity.pdbx_description
1 polymer ?
#
loop_
_entity_poly.entity_id
_entity_poly.type
_entity_poly.pdbx_seq_one_letter_code
_entity_poly.pdbx_strand_id
1 'polypeptide(L)'
;STSRGLGDVYKRQALPNADFDLMPIGDGGEGTLDALAENLNLEKKTVKIPHAYTGDGSVPYASNGQTAIFEMAAVCGLEQVPKDKRNPLCITTQGVGELIVHLVKSGISDFIIGVGGSATNDGGIGMAYGLGYRFYDSEGRELEPIGANLGHVKKVSSKNKLDLSN
;
A
#
# COMPACT_ATOMS: atom_id res chain seq x y z
N SER A 1 11.15 -6.49 12.64
CA SER A 1 10.81 -7.90 12.78
C SER A 1 11.86 -8.61 13.64
N THR A 2 11.43 -9.54 14.49
CA THR A 2 12.27 -10.30 15.42
C THR A 2 13.38 -11.13 14.74
N SER A 3 13.23 -11.50 13.48
CA SER A 3 14.20 -12.27 12.72
C SER A 3 15.49 -11.51 12.37
N ARG A 4 15.43 -10.19 12.23
CA ARG A 4 16.62 -9.34 11.95
C ARG A 4 17.57 -9.29 13.15
N GLY A 5 17.04 -9.19 14.38
CA GLY A 5 17.83 -9.15 15.59
C GLY A 5 18.58 -10.46 15.88
N LEU A 6 17.96 -11.60 15.65
CA LEU A 6 18.57 -12.91 15.86
C LEU A 6 19.75 -13.16 14.91
N GLY A 7 19.61 -12.83 13.62
CA GLY A 7 20.68 -13.00 12.64
C GLY A 7 21.94 -12.16 12.98
N ASP A 8 21.75 -10.93 13.45
CA ASP A 8 22.83 -10.06 13.89
C ASP A 8 23.55 -10.62 15.14
N VAL A 9 22.79 -11.07 16.14
CA VAL A 9 23.34 -11.69 17.36
C VAL A 9 24.22 -12.90 17.04
N TYR A 10 23.75 -13.83 16.20
CA TYR A 10 24.53 -15.01 15.82
C TYR A 10 25.81 -14.66 15.06
N LYS A 11 25.75 -13.69 14.15
CA LYS A 11 26.91 -13.23 13.38
C LYS A 11 27.97 -12.60 14.30
N ARG A 12 27.56 -11.75 15.25
CA ARG A 12 28.48 -11.14 16.23
C ARG A 12 29.10 -12.15 17.17
N GLN A 13 28.36 -13.19 17.56
CA GLN A 13 28.90 -14.29 18.35
C GLN A 13 29.94 -15.12 17.58
N ALA A 14 29.68 -15.37 16.30
CA ALA A 14 30.60 -16.15 15.46
C ALA A 14 31.86 -15.37 15.04
N LEU A 15 31.76 -14.04 14.94
CA LEU A 15 32.82 -13.16 14.46
C LEU A 15 32.98 -11.95 15.41
N PRO A 16 33.49 -12.15 16.65
CA PRO A 16 33.46 -11.10 17.69
C PRO A 16 34.36 -9.90 17.38
N ASN A 17 35.32 -10.02 16.50
CA ASN A 17 36.26 -8.95 16.13
C ASN A 17 35.92 -8.32 14.75
N ALA A 18 34.77 -8.63 14.15
CA ALA A 18 34.35 -8.05 12.89
C ALA A 18 33.51 -6.78 13.11
N ASP A 19 33.76 -5.77 12.31
CA ASP A 19 32.86 -4.63 12.19
C ASP A 19 31.67 -5.01 11.30
N PHE A 20 30.45 -4.68 11.76
CA PHE A 20 29.21 -4.98 11.04
C PHE A 20 28.55 -3.69 10.61
N ASP A 21 28.42 -3.51 9.31
CA ASP A 21 27.57 -2.47 8.73
C ASP A 21 26.18 -3.08 8.45
N LEU A 22 25.18 -2.56 9.17
CA LEU A 22 23.81 -3.07 9.12
C LEU A 22 22.99 -2.21 8.14
N MET A 23 22.74 -2.75 6.96
CA MET A 23 21.90 -2.11 5.94
C MET A 23 20.52 -2.77 5.90
N PRO A 24 19.47 -2.12 6.43
CA PRO A 24 18.10 -2.59 6.26
C PRO A 24 17.70 -2.58 4.79
N ILE A 25 17.21 -3.71 4.28
CA ILE A 25 16.73 -3.86 2.92
C ILE A 25 15.25 -4.25 2.98
N GLY A 26 14.40 -3.50 2.25
CA GLY A 26 12.99 -3.82 2.03
C GLY A 26 12.80 -4.56 0.70
N ASP A 27 11.83 -5.48 0.67
CA ASP A 27 11.44 -6.24 -0.52
C ASP A 27 10.11 -5.75 -1.12
N GLY A 28 9.64 -4.58 -0.65
CA GLY A 28 8.35 -4.00 -1.02
C GLY A 28 7.20 -4.44 -0.11
N GLY A 29 7.44 -5.35 0.84
CA GLY A 29 6.49 -5.74 1.88
C GLY A 29 6.70 -5.02 3.19
N GLU A 30 6.18 -5.59 4.28
CA GLU A 30 6.24 -5.04 5.64
C GLU A 30 7.68 -4.71 6.07
N GLY A 31 7.90 -3.48 6.53
CA GLY A 31 9.19 -2.94 6.98
C GLY A 31 10.02 -2.24 5.88
N THR A 32 9.55 -2.20 4.65
CA THR A 32 10.18 -1.43 3.57
C THR A 32 10.10 0.07 3.84
N LEU A 33 8.94 0.54 4.34
CA LEU A 33 8.74 1.92 4.76
C LEU A 33 9.81 2.36 5.77
N ASP A 34 10.04 1.55 6.81
CA ASP A 34 11.00 1.87 7.86
C ASP A 34 12.43 1.95 7.34
N ALA A 35 12.82 0.98 6.51
CA ALA A 35 14.15 0.93 5.92
C ALA A 35 14.44 2.12 5.00
N LEU A 36 13.47 2.52 4.18
CA LEU A 36 13.63 3.62 3.22
C LEU A 36 13.47 5.00 3.89
N ALA A 37 12.57 5.14 4.86
CA ALA A 37 12.33 6.40 5.56
C ALA A 37 13.60 6.90 6.27
N GLU A 38 14.33 5.99 6.92
CA GLU A 38 15.59 6.31 7.59
C GLU A 38 16.66 6.75 6.58
N ASN A 39 16.86 5.97 5.50
CA ASN A 39 17.88 6.25 4.48
C ASN A 39 17.63 7.54 3.69
N LEU A 40 16.36 7.92 3.50
CA LEU A 40 15.96 9.09 2.73
C LEU A 40 15.60 10.30 3.61
N ASN A 41 15.82 10.21 4.94
CA ASN A 41 15.49 11.25 5.92
C ASN A 41 14.02 11.73 5.80
N LEU A 42 13.06 10.78 5.70
CA LEU A 42 11.65 11.09 5.62
C LEU A 42 10.98 11.02 7.00
N GLU A 43 10.08 11.95 7.26
CA GLU A 43 9.29 11.98 8.49
C GLU A 43 8.15 10.95 8.43
N LYS A 44 8.05 10.09 9.44
CA LYS A 44 6.96 9.12 9.55
C LYS A 44 5.69 9.79 10.05
N LYS A 45 4.58 9.50 9.36
CA LYS A 45 3.25 10.04 9.62
C LYS A 45 2.21 8.93 9.55
N THR A 46 1.00 9.24 9.99
CA THR A 46 -0.16 8.35 9.85
C THR A 46 -1.35 9.12 9.32
N VAL A 47 -2.21 8.43 8.58
CA VAL A 47 -3.47 8.97 8.10
C VAL A 47 -4.59 7.94 8.25
N LYS A 48 -5.81 8.38 8.46
CA LYS A 48 -6.99 7.49 8.46
C LYS A 48 -7.47 7.28 7.04
N ILE A 49 -7.40 6.05 6.58
CA ILE A 49 -7.84 5.60 5.25
C ILE A 49 -8.68 4.34 5.41
N PRO A 50 -9.72 4.12 4.60
CA PRO A 50 -10.45 2.86 4.59
C PRO A 50 -9.52 1.68 4.32
N HIS A 51 -9.49 0.72 5.25
CA HIS A 51 -8.83 -0.56 5.04
C HIS A 51 -9.69 -1.45 4.15
N ALA A 52 -9.04 -2.35 3.42
CA ALA A 52 -9.69 -3.22 2.46
C ALA A 52 -10.80 -4.13 3.04
N TYR A 53 -10.83 -4.31 4.36
CA TYR A 53 -11.78 -5.21 5.02
C TYR A 53 -12.44 -4.61 6.29
N THR A 54 -11.72 -3.85 7.11
CA THR A 54 -12.16 -3.45 8.46
C THR A 54 -12.72 -2.03 8.56
N GLY A 55 -12.92 -1.34 7.44
CA GLY A 55 -13.27 0.08 7.44
C GLY A 55 -12.05 0.97 7.70
N ASP A 56 -12.25 2.16 8.31
CA ASP A 56 -11.16 3.11 8.50
C ASP A 56 -10.09 2.61 9.47
N GLY A 57 -8.85 2.68 9.04
CA GLY A 57 -7.68 2.34 9.81
C GLY A 57 -6.59 3.40 9.70
N SER A 58 -5.62 3.35 10.62
CA SER A 58 -4.46 4.23 10.61
C SER A 58 -3.38 3.63 9.73
N VAL A 59 -3.09 4.27 8.60
CA VAL A 59 -2.08 3.84 7.65
C VAL A 59 -0.80 4.66 7.82
N PRO A 60 0.35 4.02 8.09
CA PRO A 60 1.64 4.70 8.15
C PRO A 60 2.15 5.05 6.75
N TYR A 61 2.79 6.20 6.64
CA TYR A 61 3.59 6.62 5.50
C TYR A 61 4.77 7.48 5.96
N ALA A 62 5.74 7.71 5.11
CA ALA A 62 6.82 8.65 5.38
C ALA A 62 6.94 9.67 4.25
N SER A 63 7.27 10.93 4.58
CA SER A 63 7.30 12.01 3.59
C SER A 63 8.26 13.12 3.98
N ASN A 64 8.82 13.82 2.96
CA ASN A 64 9.55 15.07 3.11
C ASN A 64 8.77 16.29 2.56
N GLY A 65 7.48 16.11 2.25
CA GLY A 65 6.64 17.15 1.66
C GLY A 65 6.57 17.13 0.13
N GLN A 66 7.49 16.47 -0.56
CA GLN A 66 7.49 16.24 -2.00
C GLN A 66 7.32 14.76 -2.33
N THR A 67 8.14 13.91 -1.72
CA THR A 67 8.10 12.46 -1.89
C THR A 67 7.39 11.80 -0.72
N ALA A 68 6.55 10.82 -0.98
CA ALA A 68 5.98 9.94 0.03
C ALA A 68 6.26 8.47 -0.26
N ILE A 69 6.48 7.70 0.81
CA ILE A 69 6.65 6.26 0.79
C ILE A 69 5.53 5.63 1.61
N PHE A 70 4.92 4.59 1.11
CA PHE A 70 4.00 3.74 1.87
C PHE A 70 3.96 2.31 1.33
N GLU A 71 3.39 1.40 2.10
CA GLU A 71 3.24 -0.01 1.76
C GLU A 71 1.77 -0.34 1.50
N MET A 72 1.46 -1.02 0.40
CA MET A 72 0.11 -1.53 0.13
C MET A 72 -0.37 -2.48 1.24
N ALA A 73 0.55 -3.23 1.85
CA ALA A 73 0.24 -4.14 2.94
C ALA A 73 -0.39 -3.44 4.15
N ALA A 74 -0.04 -2.18 4.41
CA ALA A 74 -0.63 -1.39 5.48
C ALA A 74 -2.12 -1.05 5.24
N VAL A 75 -2.57 -1.07 3.98
CA VAL A 75 -3.96 -0.77 3.57
C VAL A 75 -4.75 -2.06 3.29
N CYS A 76 -4.18 -2.97 2.51
CA CYS A 76 -4.85 -4.16 1.99
C CYS A 76 -3.99 -5.43 2.09
N GLY A 77 -3.12 -5.51 3.11
CA GLY A 77 -2.26 -6.65 3.36
C GLY A 77 -2.95 -7.81 4.05
N LEU A 78 -2.27 -8.95 4.04
CA LEU A 78 -2.77 -10.20 4.65
C LEU A 78 -3.07 -10.04 6.15
N GLU A 79 -2.32 -9.21 6.87
CA GLU A 79 -2.51 -8.99 8.29
C GLU A 79 -3.73 -8.14 8.63
N GLN A 80 -4.22 -7.36 7.65
CA GLN A 80 -5.43 -6.55 7.77
C GLN A 80 -6.72 -7.40 7.62
N VAL A 81 -6.60 -8.66 7.20
CA VAL A 81 -7.73 -9.53 6.88
C VAL A 81 -7.74 -10.77 7.78
N PRO A 82 -8.84 -11.04 8.52
CA PRO A 82 -8.98 -12.26 9.29
C PRO A 82 -8.76 -13.50 8.42
N LYS A 83 -8.11 -14.53 8.96
CA LYS A 83 -7.69 -15.72 8.20
C LYS A 83 -8.84 -16.42 7.46
N ASP A 84 -10.02 -16.47 8.09
CA ASP A 84 -11.24 -17.06 7.53
C ASP A 84 -11.94 -16.20 6.48
N LYS A 85 -11.48 -14.95 6.29
CA LYS A 85 -12.03 -13.97 5.33
C LYS A 85 -11.08 -13.66 4.18
N ARG A 86 -9.93 -14.32 4.11
CA ARG A 86 -8.90 -14.09 3.08
C ARG A 86 -9.34 -14.64 1.73
N ASN A 87 -10.22 -13.91 1.05
CA ASN A 87 -10.56 -14.15 -0.36
C ASN A 87 -10.04 -12.97 -1.20
N PRO A 88 -8.95 -13.13 -1.98
CA PRO A 88 -8.32 -12.03 -2.71
C PRO A 88 -9.25 -11.40 -3.76
N LEU A 89 -10.27 -12.11 -4.21
CA LEU A 89 -11.26 -11.59 -5.16
C LEU A 89 -12.29 -10.64 -4.53
N CYS A 90 -12.40 -10.65 -3.18
CA CYS A 90 -13.35 -9.82 -2.44
C CYS A 90 -12.67 -8.68 -1.67
N ILE A 91 -11.34 -8.59 -1.72
CA ILE A 91 -10.55 -7.56 -1.05
C ILE A 91 -10.12 -6.52 -2.11
N THR A 92 -10.25 -5.23 -1.78
CA THR A 92 -10.03 -4.13 -2.71
C THR A 92 -8.76 -3.34 -2.40
N THR A 93 -8.14 -2.78 -3.43
CA THR A 93 -7.07 -1.78 -3.32
C THR A 93 -7.59 -0.34 -3.22
N GLN A 94 -8.89 -0.11 -3.02
CA GLN A 94 -9.50 1.22 -3.01
C GLN A 94 -8.81 2.19 -2.04
N GLY A 95 -8.53 1.75 -0.82
CA GLY A 95 -7.84 2.58 0.17
C GLY A 95 -6.45 3.06 -0.27
N VAL A 96 -5.76 2.31 -1.15
CA VAL A 96 -4.49 2.76 -1.76
C VAL A 96 -4.71 3.99 -2.64
N GLY A 97 -5.76 3.98 -3.46
CA GLY A 97 -6.13 5.13 -4.30
C GLY A 97 -6.53 6.34 -3.45
N GLU A 98 -7.29 6.12 -2.38
CA GLU A 98 -7.69 7.19 -1.47
C GLU A 98 -6.50 7.79 -0.69
N LEU A 99 -5.52 6.97 -0.31
CA LEU A 99 -4.26 7.43 0.26
C LEU A 99 -3.49 8.31 -0.72
N ILE A 100 -3.37 7.91 -1.98
CA ILE A 100 -2.73 8.71 -3.03
C ILE A 100 -3.45 10.06 -3.18
N VAL A 101 -4.79 10.08 -3.23
CA VAL A 101 -5.59 11.33 -3.29
C VAL A 101 -5.28 12.22 -2.10
N HIS A 102 -5.24 11.67 -0.89
CA HIS A 102 -4.90 12.43 0.31
C HIS A 102 -3.51 13.06 0.23
N LEU A 103 -2.52 12.29 -0.19
CA LEU A 103 -1.13 12.73 -0.28
C LEU A 103 -0.94 13.79 -1.38
N VAL A 104 -1.53 13.61 -2.57
CA VAL A 104 -1.51 14.61 -3.65
C VAL A 104 -2.13 15.94 -3.18
N LYS A 105 -3.28 15.89 -2.49
CA LYS A 105 -3.90 17.09 -1.90
C LYS A 105 -3.03 17.76 -0.83
N SER A 106 -2.09 17.03 -0.24
CA SER A 106 -1.11 17.55 0.73
C SER A 106 0.18 18.06 0.06
N GLY A 107 0.24 18.08 -1.29
CA GLY A 107 1.38 18.61 -2.05
C GLY A 107 2.43 17.58 -2.43
N ILE A 108 2.19 16.28 -2.19
CA ILE A 108 3.10 15.21 -2.63
C ILE A 108 2.99 15.00 -4.14
N SER A 109 4.14 14.98 -4.83
CA SER A 109 4.24 14.73 -6.28
C SER A 109 4.91 13.38 -6.61
N ASP A 110 5.75 12.87 -5.71
CA ASP A 110 6.54 11.67 -5.96
C ASP A 110 6.17 10.55 -5.00
N PHE A 111 5.98 9.33 -5.54
CA PHE A 111 5.52 8.19 -4.76
C PHE A 111 6.46 6.99 -4.90
N ILE A 112 6.82 6.39 -3.76
CA ILE A 112 7.44 5.08 -3.68
C ILE A 112 6.45 4.15 -2.97
N ILE A 113 5.94 3.15 -3.68
CA ILE A 113 4.89 2.26 -3.17
C ILE A 113 5.44 0.85 -3.05
N GLY A 114 5.52 0.34 -1.83
CA GLY A 114 5.82 -1.06 -1.57
C GLY A 114 4.61 -1.94 -1.91
N VAL A 115 4.76 -2.92 -2.82
CA VAL A 115 3.64 -3.75 -3.30
C VAL A 115 3.62 -5.18 -2.74
N GLY A 116 4.59 -5.53 -1.88
CA GLY A 116 4.63 -6.83 -1.23
C GLY A 116 3.56 -7.00 -0.14
N GLY A 117 3.22 -8.25 0.19
CA GLY A 117 2.31 -8.57 1.30
C GLY A 117 0.83 -8.28 1.08
N SER A 118 0.41 -7.88 -0.13
CA SER A 118 -1.00 -7.61 -0.48
C SER A 118 -1.87 -8.88 -0.37
N ALA A 119 -3.12 -8.71 0.09
CA ALA A 119 -4.15 -9.76 0.15
C ALA A 119 -5.15 -9.67 -1.02
N THR A 120 -4.90 -8.82 -2.01
CA THR A 120 -5.82 -8.47 -3.10
C THR A 120 -5.45 -9.13 -4.41
N ASN A 121 -6.46 -9.37 -5.24
CA ASN A 121 -6.30 -9.71 -6.66
C ASN A 121 -7.44 -9.03 -7.45
N ASP A 122 -7.39 -7.69 -7.46
CA ASP A 122 -8.42 -6.85 -8.09
C ASP A 122 -7.94 -6.15 -9.38
N GLY A 123 -6.73 -6.48 -9.87
CA GLY A 123 -6.15 -5.85 -11.06
C GLY A 123 -5.95 -4.33 -10.93
N GLY A 124 -6.00 -3.80 -9.71
CA GLY A 124 -5.85 -2.37 -9.42
C GLY A 124 -7.13 -1.54 -9.65
N ILE A 125 -8.29 -2.17 -9.96
CA ILE A 125 -9.54 -1.41 -10.13
C ILE A 125 -9.97 -0.71 -8.84
N GLY A 126 -9.65 -1.27 -7.66
CA GLY A 126 -9.87 -0.60 -6.38
C GLY A 126 -9.09 0.70 -6.28
N MET A 127 -7.78 0.66 -6.52
CA MET A 127 -6.94 1.86 -6.51
C MET A 127 -7.44 2.90 -7.53
N ALA A 128 -7.77 2.49 -8.75
CA ALA A 128 -8.34 3.38 -9.76
C ALA A 128 -9.68 3.98 -9.30
N TYR A 129 -10.54 3.21 -8.62
CA TYR A 129 -11.79 3.71 -8.06
C TYR A 129 -11.53 4.78 -6.98
N GLY A 130 -10.58 4.55 -6.10
CA GLY A 130 -10.13 5.54 -5.11
C GLY A 130 -9.59 6.82 -5.75
N LEU A 131 -8.97 6.73 -6.93
CA LEU A 131 -8.52 7.86 -7.75
C LEU A 131 -9.65 8.56 -8.53
N GLY A 132 -10.90 8.08 -8.41
CA GLY A 132 -12.09 8.71 -9.02
C GLY A 132 -12.59 8.07 -10.30
N TYR A 133 -11.98 6.97 -10.78
CA TYR A 133 -12.55 6.18 -11.87
C TYR A 133 -13.80 5.43 -11.43
N ARG A 134 -14.67 5.08 -12.36
CA ARG A 134 -15.88 4.27 -12.13
C ARG A 134 -15.98 3.18 -13.19
N PHE A 135 -16.48 2.01 -12.78
CA PHE A 135 -16.56 0.80 -13.59
C PHE A 135 -18.01 0.36 -13.72
N TYR A 136 -18.43 0.00 -14.92
CA TYR A 136 -19.81 -0.35 -15.21
C TYR A 136 -19.89 -1.66 -15.98
N ASP A 137 -20.97 -2.41 -15.75
CA ASP A 137 -21.31 -3.62 -16.51
C ASP A 137 -21.99 -3.31 -17.85
N SER A 138 -22.47 -4.36 -18.56
CA SER A 138 -23.18 -4.25 -19.84
C SER A 138 -24.54 -3.57 -19.74
N GLU A 139 -25.13 -3.52 -18.54
CA GLU A 139 -26.43 -2.87 -18.29
C GLU A 139 -26.26 -1.43 -17.77
N GLY A 140 -25.02 -0.96 -17.63
CA GLY A 140 -24.71 0.37 -17.13
C GLY A 140 -24.79 0.50 -15.59
N ARG A 141 -24.84 -0.60 -14.85
CA ARG A 141 -24.79 -0.60 -13.39
C ARG A 141 -23.36 -0.42 -12.94
N GLU A 142 -23.14 0.42 -11.94
CA GLU A 142 -21.82 0.61 -11.34
C GLU A 142 -21.41 -0.66 -10.58
N LEU A 143 -20.18 -1.08 -10.81
CA LEU A 143 -19.59 -2.26 -10.19
C LEU A 143 -18.76 -1.88 -8.97
N GLU A 144 -18.88 -2.66 -7.91
CA GLU A 144 -17.98 -2.61 -6.77
C GLU A 144 -16.55 -2.94 -7.23
N PRO A 145 -15.53 -2.16 -6.78
CA PRO A 145 -14.17 -2.28 -7.30
C PRO A 145 -13.38 -3.42 -6.62
N ILE A 146 -13.81 -4.66 -6.86
CA ILE A 146 -13.22 -5.89 -6.34
C ILE A 146 -12.87 -6.85 -7.48
N GLY A 147 -11.93 -7.77 -7.23
CA GLY A 147 -11.45 -8.73 -8.23
C GLY A 147 -12.54 -9.59 -8.84
N ALA A 148 -13.55 -9.99 -8.06
CA ALA A 148 -14.68 -10.78 -8.55
C ALA A 148 -15.45 -10.09 -9.69
N ASN A 149 -15.43 -8.78 -9.77
CA ASN A 149 -16.15 -7.99 -10.77
C ASN A 149 -15.32 -7.67 -12.02
N LEU A 150 -14.03 -7.96 -12.06
CA LEU A 150 -13.14 -7.64 -13.20
C LEU A 150 -13.69 -8.14 -14.54
N GLY A 151 -14.18 -9.37 -14.60
CA GLY A 151 -14.72 -9.97 -15.82
C GLY A 151 -16.01 -9.32 -16.32
N HIS A 152 -16.70 -8.58 -15.46
CA HIS A 152 -17.97 -7.92 -15.77
C HIS A 152 -17.81 -6.48 -16.26
N VAL A 153 -16.60 -5.89 -16.14
CA VAL A 153 -16.34 -4.52 -16.58
C VAL A 153 -16.48 -4.40 -18.09
N LYS A 154 -17.39 -3.54 -18.54
CA LYS A 154 -17.62 -3.21 -19.96
C LYS A 154 -17.36 -1.75 -20.29
N LYS A 155 -17.45 -0.88 -19.29
CA LYS A 155 -17.23 0.55 -19.48
C LYS A 155 -16.45 1.12 -18.28
N VAL A 156 -15.50 2.00 -18.57
CA VAL A 156 -14.76 2.76 -17.56
C VAL A 156 -15.05 4.24 -17.76
N SER A 157 -15.36 4.95 -16.70
CA SER A 157 -15.52 6.41 -16.68
C SER A 157 -14.35 7.06 -15.92
N SER A 158 -13.73 8.05 -16.54
CA SER A 158 -12.68 8.89 -15.94
C SER A 158 -13.16 10.31 -15.62
N LYS A 159 -14.48 10.54 -15.64
CA LYS A 159 -15.06 11.89 -15.50
C LYS A 159 -14.67 12.60 -14.19
N ASN A 160 -14.54 11.85 -13.12
CA ASN A 160 -14.23 12.37 -11.78
C ASN A 160 -12.82 11.96 -11.30
N LYS A 161 -11.95 11.51 -12.22
CA LYS A 161 -10.60 11.10 -11.85
C LYS A 161 -9.81 12.28 -11.27
N LEU A 162 -8.93 11.98 -10.32
CA LEU A 162 -7.92 12.93 -9.86
C LEU A 162 -7.03 13.33 -11.06
N ASP A 163 -6.78 14.63 -11.21
CA ASP A 163 -5.78 15.11 -12.16
C ASP A 163 -4.39 14.91 -11.56
N LEU A 164 -3.56 14.14 -12.25
CA LEU A 164 -2.18 13.83 -11.89
C LEU A 164 -1.18 14.42 -12.89
N SER A 165 -1.60 15.41 -13.69
CA SER A 165 -0.79 15.99 -14.77
C SER A 165 0.21 17.07 -14.32
N ASN A 166 0.40 17.26 -13.02
CA ASN A 166 1.36 18.26 -12.47
C ASN A 166 2.72 17.65 -12.22
#